data_a1154d060f4a0adf5bf6f9dced0f5ac1
#
_entry.id   a1154d060f4a0adf5bf6f9dced0f5ac1
#
_cell.length_a   1.000
_cell.length_b   1.000
_cell.length_c   1.000
_cell.angle_alpha   90.00
_cell.angle_beta   90.00
_cell.angle_gamma   90.00
#
_symmetry.space_group_name_H-M   'P 1'
#
loop_
_entity.id
_entity.type
_entity.pdbx_description
1 polymer ?
#
loop_
_entity_poly.entity_id
_entity_poly.type
_entity_poly.pdbx_seq_one_letter_code
_entity_poly.pdbx_strand_id
1 'polypeptide(L)'
;RVSQTHLDSGSFTPTTVLAGEFKIFAQTGPAQIYSATETIDHADFEGQYVLNKRTFTPQETMLIPKLPEWYIIPREVVDICKHAKATTGKSMQMRNFLLRGPAGTGKTMGAKAIAAGLGLPYMKYTCSANTEIFDFVGMIFPDSEDSTGSAQLDAERETLIQMGGINYANVSKLMKLPDLDDMDYDPAGVYMALTGVENAAATSQDCMSIVLDRVTEKVRELSKTVKDKNSSGQTYRYVETDFVKALKHGYVIEIQEPSTIVQPGVLVGL
;
A
#
# COMPACT_ATOMS: atom_id res chain seq x y z
N ARG A 1 -32.53 0.11 -3.18
CA ARG A 1 -33.54 0.19 -4.25
C ARG A 1 -34.71 -0.71 -3.86
N VAL A 2 -35.89 -0.14 -3.72
CA VAL A 2 -37.15 -0.92 -3.57
C VAL A 2 -37.57 -1.36 -4.97
N SER A 3 -37.81 -2.66 -5.16
CA SER A 3 -38.24 -3.15 -6.47
C SER A 3 -39.71 -2.75 -6.74
N GLN A 4 -40.09 -2.63 -8.01
CA GLN A 4 -41.48 -2.32 -8.40
C GLN A 4 -42.45 -3.35 -7.82
N THR A 5 -42.05 -4.62 -7.77
CA THR A 5 -42.79 -5.70 -7.17
C THR A 5 -43.13 -5.48 -5.69
N HIS A 6 -42.24 -4.86 -4.92
CA HIS A 6 -42.51 -4.51 -3.51
C HIS A 6 -43.52 -3.37 -3.38
N LEU A 7 -43.48 -2.39 -4.28
CA LEU A 7 -44.43 -1.30 -4.33
C LEU A 7 -45.85 -1.83 -4.69
N ASP A 8 -45.89 -2.73 -5.66
CA ASP A 8 -47.15 -3.30 -6.17
C ASP A 8 -47.79 -4.29 -5.19
N SER A 9 -47.00 -4.94 -4.34
CA SER A 9 -47.50 -5.90 -3.34
C SER A 9 -48.18 -5.26 -2.12
N GLY A 10 -48.12 -3.94 -1.99
CA GLY A 10 -48.65 -3.22 -0.82
C GLY A 10 -47.88 -3.49 0.50
N SER A 11 -46.82 -4.25 0.45
CA SER A 11 -45.96 -4.54 1.61
C SER A 11 -45.12 -3.35 2.05
N PHE A 12 -45.21 -2.26 1.34
CA PHE A 12 -44.42 -1.06 1.53
C PHE A 12 -45.33 0.17 1.42
N THR A 13 -45.39 0.98 2.48
CA THR A 13 -46.08 2.26 2.46
C THR A 13 -45.07 3.38 2.27
N PRO A 14 -45.01 4.05 1.12
CA PRO A 14 -44.12 5.16 0.92
C PRO A 14 -44.51 6.31 1.85
N THR A 15 -43.54 6.86 2.52
CA THR A 15 -43.68 8.05 3.34
C THR A 15 -42.85 9.17 2.74
N THR A 16 -43.34 10.39 2.80
CA THR A 16 -42.61 11.56 2.38
C THR A 16 -41.36 11.67 3.26
N VAL A 17 -40.18 11.62 2.63
CA VAL A 17 -38.92 11.80 3.30
C VAL A 17 -38.56 13.28 3.21
N LEU A 18 -38.36 13.92 4.36
CA LEU A 18 -37.87 15.29 4.42
C LEU A 18 -36.41 15.32 3.97
N ALA A 19 -35.96 16.47 3.49
CA ALA A 19 -34.55 16.65 3.10
C ALA A 19 -33.63 16.29 4.29
N GLY A 20 -32.72 15.35 4.07
CA GLY A 20 -31.81 14.85 5.10
C GLY A 20 -32.28 13.57 5.82
N GLU A 21 -33.47 13.09 5.54
CA GLU A 21 -33.98 11.82 6.10
C GLU A 21 -34.29 10.81 5.00
N PHE A 22 -34.01 9.54 5.27
CA PHE A 22 -34.43 8.42 4.43
C PHE A 22 -34.91 7.26 5.28
N LYS A 23 -35.87 6.52 4.76
CA LYS A 23 -36.43 5.36 5.43
C LYS A 23 -35.97 4.09 4.75
N ILE A 24 -35.42 3.17 5.54
CA ILE A 24 -35.15 1.82 5.11
C ILE A 24 -36.23 0.91 5.65
N PHE A 25 -36.90 0.17 4.75
CA PHE A 25 -37.93 -0.80 5.11
C PHE A 25 -37.29 -2.19 5.07
N ALA A 26 -37.30 -2.87 6.21
CA ALA A 26 -37.04 -4.29 6.26
C ALA A 26 -38.29 -5.05 5.86
N GLN A 27 -38.12 -6.21 5.24
CA GLN A 27 -39.23 -7.06 4.75
C GLN A 27 -40.20 -7.51 5.86
N THR A 28 -39.80 -7.44 7.13
CA THR A 28 -40.55 -7.94 8.29
C THR A 28 -40.50 -7.06 9.52
N GLY A 29 -40.12 -5.78 9.39
CA GLY A 29 -39.94 -4.91 10.56
C GLY A 29 -40.44 -3.48 10.38
N PRO A 30 -40.53 -2.71 11.46
CA PRO A 30 -40.89 -1.29 11.37
C PRO A 30 -39.80 -0.54 10.59
N ALA A 31 -40.20 0.51 9.88
CA ALA A 31 -39.27 1.37 9.15
C ALA A 31 -38.25 1.97 10.12
N GLN A 32 -36.97 1.79 9.83
CA GLN A 32 -35.91 2.51 10.51
C GLN A 32 -35.68 3.83 9.78
N ILE A 33 -35.72 4.91 10.51
CA ILE A 33 -35.43 6.25 9.99
C ILE A 33 -33.95 6.52 10.32
N TYR A 34 -33.18 6.78 9.29
CA TYR A 34 -31.81 7.24 9.44
C TYR A 34 -31.79 8.72 9.07
N SER A 35 -31.37 9.55 10.00
CA SER A 35 -31.14 10.96 9.72
C SER A 35 -29.75 11.11 9.08
N ALA A 36 -29.70 11.84 7.98
CA ALA A 36 -28.42 12.18 7.35
C ALA A 36 -27.56 13.14 8.20
N THR A 37 -28.15 13.66 9.30
CA THR A 37 -27.46 14.54 10.24
C THR A 37 -26.74 13.78 11.37
N GLU A 38 -26.91 12.47 11.49
CA GLU A 38 -26.12 11.64 12.42
C GLU A 38 -24.74 11.32 11.86
N THR A 39 -24.09 12.31 11.29
CA THR A 39 -22.68 12.22 10.91
C THR A 39 -21.83 12.56 12.13
N ILE A 40 -20.88 11.68 12.43
CA ILE A 40 -19.89 11.96 13.47
C ILE A 40 -19.02 13.12 12.98
N ASP A 41 -18.85 14.16 13.81
CA ASP A 41 -17.90 15.23 13.52
C ASP A 41 -16.48 14.64 13.42
N HIS A 42 -15.72 15.11 12.45
CA HIS A 42 -14.35 14.65 12.24
C HIS A 42 -13.48 14.89 13.48
N ALA A 43 -13.64 16.05 14.13
CA ALA A 43 -12.91 16.38 15.34
C ALA A 43 -13.23 15.42 16.50
N ASP A 44 -14.49 15.10 16.68
CA ASP A 44 -14.92 14.13 17.70
C ASP A 44 -14.43 12.72 17.37
N PHE A 45 -14.47 12.34 16.11
CA PHE A 45 -14.00 11.04 15.66
C PHE A 45 -12.48 10.86 15.87
N GLU A 46 -11.67 11.82 15.43
CA GLU A 46 -10.21 11.77 15.54
C GLU A 46 -9.78 11.77 17.02
N GLY A 47 -10.43 12.54 17.88
CA GLY A 47 -10.13 12.57 19.32
C GLY A 47 -10.57 11.33 20.09
N GLN A 48 -11.61 10.63 19.62
CA GLN A 48 -12.27 9.55 20.37
C GLN A 48 -11.50 8.23 20.38
N TYR A 49 -10.82 7.89 19.29
CA TYR A 49 -10.23 6.56 19.09
C TYR A 49 -8.72 6.52 19.14
N VAL A 50 -8.06 7.59 19.50
CA VAL A 50 -6.60 7.62 19.63
C VAL A 50 -6.10 6.48 20.53
N LEU A 51 -5.21 5.65 19.99
CA LEU A 51 -4.68 4.46 20.65
C LEU A 51 -3.46 4.77 21.50
N ASN A 52 -2.57 5.64 21.02
CA ASN A 52 -1.27 5.87 21.61
C ASN A 52 -1.11 7.31 22.08
N LYS A 53 -0.59 7.43 23.30
CA LYS A 53 -0.09 8.72 23.81
C LYS A 53 1.38 8.97 23.40
N ARG A 54 1.85 8.27 22.36
CA ARG A 54 3.22 8.43 21.85
C ARG A 54 3.39 9.80 21.22
N THR A 55 4.49 10.44 21.48
CA THR A 55 4.88 11.65 20.78
C THR A 55 5.42 11.26 19.41
N PHE A 56 4.80 11.75 18.36
CA PHE A 56 5.26 11.57 16.99
C PHE A 56 6.29 12.62 16.62
N THR A 57 7.23 12.25 15.74
CA THR A 57 8.12 13.23 15.10
C THR A 57 7.29 14.13 14.16
N PRO A 58 7.79 15.32 13.79
CA PRO A 58 7.11 16.16 12.81
C PRO A 58 6.83 15.45 11.49
N GLN A 59 7.74 14.58 11.05
CA GLN A 59 7.58 13.77 9.84
C GLN A 59 6.46 12.73 9.99
N GLU A 60 6.41 12.02 11.11
CA GLU A 60 5.34 11.05 11.39
C GLU A 60 3.98 11.73 11.51
N THR A 61 3.93 12.92 12.10
CA THR A 61 2.68 13.70 12.22
C THR A 61 2.10 14.09 10.85
N MET A 62 2.97 14.38 9.87
CA MET A 62 2.53 14.67 8.49
C MET A 62 1.93 13.43 7.80
N LEU A 63 2.25 12.23 8.25
CA LEU A 63 1.71 10.98 7.72
C LEU A 63 0.35 10.61 8.31
N ILE A 64 -0.13 11.33 9.35
CA ILE A 64 -1.48 11.12 9.88
C ILE A 64 -2.48 11.78 8.92
N PRO A 65 -3.39 11.00 8.32
CA PRO A 65 -4.33 11.53 7.35
C PRO A 65 -5.29 12.55 7.99
N LYS A 66 -5.55 13.64 7.27
CA LYS A 66 -6.65 14.54 7.58
C LYS A 66 -7.82 14.20 6.69
N LEU A 67 -8.99 14.07 7.28
CA LEU A 67 -10.20 13.75 6.53
C LEU A 67 -10.74 15.01 5.83
N PRO A 68 -11.11 14.90 4.53
CA PRO A 68 -11.77 16.01 3.85
C PRO A 68 -13.14 16.30 4.49
N GLU A 69 -13.55 17.56 4.58
CA GLU A 69 -14.82 17.97 5.18
C GLU A 69 -16.05 17.30 4.56
N TRP A 70 -15.98 16.99 3.28
CA TRP A 70 -17.06 16.30 2.55
C TRP A 70 -17.16 14.81 2.84
N TYR A 71 -16.16 14.21 3.51
CA TYR A 71 -16.14 12.76 3.74
C TYR A 71 -17.05 12.39 4.89
N ILE A 72 -18.05 11.58 4.61
CA ILE A 72 -18.94 11.02 5.62
C ILE A 72 -18.30 9.74 6.16
N ILE A 73 -18.03 9.70 7.46
CA ILE A 73 -17.38 8.56 8.11
C ILE A 73 -18.37 7.38 8.18
N PRO A 74 -18.10 6.27 7.49
CA PRO A 74 -18.97 5.10 7.53
C PRO A 74 -18.96 4.45 8.91
N ARG A 75 -20.09 3.83 9.27
CA ARG A 75 -20.24 3.11 10.55
C ARG A 75 -19.21 2.00 10.70
N GLU A 76 -18.87 1.31 9.62
CA GLU A 76 -17.87 0.25 9.58
C GLU A 76 -16.49 0.74 10.03
N VAL A 77 -16.10 1.94 9.60
CA VAL A 77 -14.86 2.60 10.02
C VAL A 77 -14.87 2.89 11.52
N VAL A 78 -15.99 3.40 12.03
CA VAL A 78 -16.18 3.66 13.45
C VAL A 78 -16.09 2.37 14.26
N ASP A 79 -16.74 1.31 13.80
CA ASP A 79 -16.74 0.02 14.48
C ASP A 79 -15.34 -0.62 14.50
N ILE A 80 -14.57 -0.50 13.42
CA ILE A 80 -13.16 -0.92 13.37
C ILE A 80 -12.35 -0.16 14.41
N CYS A 81 -12.48 1.17 14.46
CA CYS A 81 -11.75 1.99 15.44
C CYS A 81 -12.13 1.63 16.89
N LYS A 82 -13.43 1.39 17.16
CA LYS A 82 -13.92 0.92 18.46
C LYS A 82 -13.29 -0.41 18.85
N HIS A 83 -13.29 -1.39 17.93
CA HIS A 83 -12.72 -2.71 18.18
C HIS A 83 -11.20 -2.63 18.43
N ALA A 84 -10.49 -1.86 17.60
CA ALA A 84 -9.07 -1.65 17.79
C ALA A 84 -8.76 -1.06 19.17
N LYS A 85 -9.52 -0.04 19.60
CA LYS A 85 -9.37 0.59 20.91
C LYS A 85 -9.76 -0.35 22.05
N ALA A 86 -10.89 -1.05 21.95
CA ALA A 86 -11.40 -1.93 22.99
C ALA A 86 -10.49 -3.15 23.23
N THR A 87 -9.75 -3.60 22.24
CA THR A 87 -8.83 -4.75 22.33
C THR A 87 -7.41 -4.35 22.69
N THR A 88 -7.09 -3.05 22.75
CA THR A 88 -5.77 -2.55 23.12
C THR A 88 -5.44 -2.95 24.56
N GLY A 89 -4.24 -3.51 24.76
CA GLY A 89 -3.78 -3.99 26.07
C GLY A 89 -4.36 -5.33 26.50
N LYS A 90 -5.19 -5.98 25.69
CA LYS A 90 -5.70 -7.34 25.95
C LYS A 90 -4.78 -8.40 25.33
N SER A 91 -4.91 -9.65 25.78
CA SER A 91 -4.12 -10.77 25.28
C SER A 91 -4.31 -11.05 23.79
N MET A 92 -5.52 -10.80 23.27
CA MET A 92 -5.82 -10.85 21.84
C MET A 92 -6.20 -9.46 21.36
N GLN A 93 -5.32 -8.86 20.56
CA GLN A 93 -5.54 -7.54 19.99
C GLN A 93 -6.01 -7.67 18.54
N MET A 94 -7.12 -7.04 18.21
CA MET A 94 -7.60 -6.98 16.81
C MET A 94 -6.89 -5.84 16.09
N ARG A 95 -6.02 -6.20 15.17
CA ARG A 95 -5.21 -5.25 14.39
C ARG A 95 -5.33 -5.44 12.89
N ASN A 96 -5.75 -6.62 12.44
CA ASN A 96 -5.87 -6.95 11.03
C ASN A 96 -7.35 -6.91 10.61
N PHE A 97 -7.64 -6.10 9.60
CA PHE A 97 -8.98 -5.90 9.07
C PHE A 97 -8.96 -6.07 7.55
N LEU A 98 -9.95 -6.78 7.02
CA LEU A 98 -10.11 -6.97 5.58
C LEU A 98 -11.25 -6.12 5.05
N LEU A 99 -10.95 -5.11 4.24
CA LEU A 99 -11.93 -4.29 3.55
C LEU A 99 -12.23 -4.90 2.17
N ARG A 100 -13.44 -5.44 2.00
CA ARG A 100 -13.89 -6.02 0.72
C ARG A 100 -15.01 -5.18 0.11
N GLY A 101 -15.02 -5.12 -1.20
CA GLY A 101 -16.05 -4.42 -1.95
C GLY A 101 -15.61 -4.11 -3.38
N PRO A 102 -16.55 -3.73 -4.27
CA PRO A 102 -16.25 -3.32 -5.64
C PRO A 102 -15.25 -2.15 -5.71
N ALA A 103 -14.69 -1.92 -6.89
CA ALA A 103 -13.90 -0.72 -7.14
C ALA A 103 -14.75 0.54 -6.92
N GLY A 104 -14.14 1.62 -6.44
CA GLY A 104 -14.84 2.89 -6.21
C GLY A 104 -15.70 2.97 -4.95
N THR A 105 -15.79 1.93 -4.10
CA THR A 105 -16.59 1.94 -2.86
C THR A 105 -15.94 2.65 -1.68
N GLY A 106 -14.81 3.34 -1.88
CA GLY A 106 -14.17 4.13 -0.83
C GLY A 106 -13.26 3.34 0.14
N LYS A 107 -12.84 2.10 -0.20
CA LYS A 107 -11.97 1.27 0.67
C LYS A 107 -10.71 2.01 1.13
N THR A 108 -10.01 2.64 0.22
CA THR A 108 -8.80 3.44 0.53
C THR A 108 -9.10 4.65 1.41
N MET A 109 -10.24 5.34 1.16
CA MET A 109 -10.66 6.43 2.04
C MET A 109 -11.03 5.91 3.43
N GLY A 110 -11.67 4.73 3.50
CA GLY A 110 -11.95 4.04 4.75
C GLY A 110 -10.67 3.70 5.53
N ALA A 111 -9.64 3.18 4.87
CA ALA A 111 -8.35 2.89 5.49
C ALA A 111 -7.66 4.16 6.03
N LYS A 112 -7.69 5.26 5.27
CA LYS A 112 -7.21 6.56 5.76
C LYS A 112 -8.03 7.07 6.94
N ALA A 113 -9.35 6.91 6.90
CA ALA A 113 -10.22 7.32 7.99
C ALA A 113 -9.95 6.49 9.27
N ILE A 114 -9.68 5.18 9.14
CA ILE A 114 -9.25 4.36 10.27
C ILE A 114 -7.95 4.92 10.88
N ALA A 115 -6.96 5.26 10.05
CA ALA A 115 -5.72 5.83 10.53
C ALA A 115 -5.92 7.17 11.25
N ALA A 116 -6.74 8.06 10.69
CA ALA A 116 -7.10 9.33 11.31
C ALA A 116 -7.82 9.13 12.65
N GLY A 117 -8.82 8.24 12.70
CA GLY A 117 -9.56 7.94 13.92
C GLY A 117 -8.71 7.30 15.03
N LEU A 118 -7.70 6.51 14.66
CA LEU A 118 -6.74 5.94 15.60
C LEU A 118 -5.60 6.90 15.96
N GLY A 119 -5.48 8.04 15.27
CA GLY A 119 -4.41 9.00 15.45
C GLY A 119 -3.03 8.44 15.11
N LEU A 120 -2.94 7.58 14.08
CA LEU A 120 -1.72 6.89 13.69
C LEU A 120 -1.27 7.30 12.29
N PRO A 121 0.06 7.36 12.04
CA PRO A 121 0.58 7.52 10.70
C PRO A 121 0.09 6.42 9.77
N TYR A 122 -0.12 6.76 8.51
CA TYR A 122 -0.66 5.87 7.49
C TYR A 122 0.36 5.61 6.38
N MET A 123 0.45 4.36 6.00
CA MET A 123 1.25 3.92 4.86
C MET A 123 0.40 3.05 3.95
N LYS A 124 0.54 3.24 2.65
CA LYS A 124 -0.10 2.43 1.62
C LYS A 124 0.93 1.64 0.84
N TYR A 125 0.69 0.35 0.67
CA TYR A 125 1.44 -0.51 -0.23
C TYR A 125 0.50 -1.15 -1.24
N THR A 126 0.78 -0.96 -2.53
CA THR A 126 -0.02 -1.56 -3.61
C THR A 126 0.74 -2.76 -4.17
N CYS A 127 0.13 -3.93 -4.08
CA CYS A 127 0.70 -5.16 -4.60
C CYS A 127 0.54 -5.27 -6.11
N SER A 128 1.46 -5.95 -6.73
CA SER A 128 1.45 -6.34 -8.15
C SER A 128 1.74 -7.83 -8.30
N ALA A 129 1.63 -8.34 -9.51
CA ALA A 129 1.96 -9.73 -9.82
C ALA A 129 3.41 -10.10 -9.46
N ASN A 130 4.31 -9.15 -9.55
CA ASN A 130 5.75 -9.31 -9.29
C ASN A 130 6.18 -8.86 -7.90
N THR A 131 5.25 -8.64 -6.98
CA THR A 131 5.58 -8.31 -5.59
C THR A 131 6.27 -9.50 -4.94
N GLU A 132 7.47 -9.27 -4.42
CA GLU A 132 8.29 -10.26 -3.73
C GLU A 132 8.38 -9.97 -2.23
N ILE A 133 8.83 -10.97 -1.47
CA ILE A 133 9.00 -10.82 -0.02
C ILE A 133 10.00 -9.72 0.34
N PHE A 134 11.02 -9.52 -0.48
CA PHE A 134 12.04 -8.50 -0.25
C PHE A 134 11.50 -7.07 -0.40
N ASP A 135 10.42 -6.88 -1.16
CA ASP A 135 9.74 -5.58 -1.27
C ASP A 135 9.11 -5.15 0.06
N PHE A 136 8.72 -6.13 0.87
CA PHE A 136 8.20 -5.88 2.21
C PHE A 136 9.31 -5.84 3.26
N VAL A 137 10.14 -6.87 3.30
CA VAL A 137 11.10 -7.08 4.40
C VAL A 137 12.37 -6.27 4.23
N GLY A 138 12.75 -5.91 3.00
CA GLY A 138 14.03 -5.27 2.71
C GLY A 138 15.14 -6.28 2.40
N MET A 139 16.29 -5.76 2.11
CA MET A 139 17.45 -6.56 1.70
C MET A 139 18.70 -6.25 2.51
N ILE A 140 19.59 -7.23 2.56
CA ILE A 140 20.93 -7.10 3.14
C ILE A 140 21.89 -6.79 2.00
N PHE A 141 22.60 -5.68 2.12
CA PHE A 141 23.62 -5.27 1.16
C PHE A 141 24.99 -5.36 1.79
N PRO A 142 26.03 -5.69 0.99
CA PRO A 142 27.39 -5.48 1.45
C PRO A 142 27.59 -3.98 1.69
N ASP A 143 27.97 -3.65 2.90
CA ASP A 143 28.34 -2.28 3.27
C ASP A 143 29.81 -2.10 2.88
N SER A 144 30.00 -1.59 1.70
CA SER A 144 31.35 -1.20 1.29
C SER A 144 31.40 0.32 1.37
N GLU A 145 32.06 0.82 2.37
CA GLU A 145 32.56 2.20 2.38
C GLU A 145 33.61 2.41 1.25
N ASP A 146 33.99 1.31 0.60
CA ASP A 146 34.99 1.32 -0.46
C ASP A 146 34.34 1.70 -1.81
N SER A 147 34.98 2.59 -2.52
CA SER A 147 34.55 3.00 -3.86
C SER A 147 34.58 1.79 -4.81
N THR A 148 33.63 1.74 -5.74
CA THR A 148 33.58 0.73 -6.79
C THR A 148 34.76 0.85 -7.78
N GLY A 149 35.62 1.86 -7.60
CA GLY A 149 36.68 2.22 -8.53
C GLY A 149 36.19 3.01 -9.74
N SER A 150 34.88 3.31 -9.78
CA SER A 150 34.26 4.14 -10.80
C SER A 150 33.36 5.21 -10.15
N ALA A 151 33.75 6.47 -10.29
CA ALA A 151 32.99 7.60 -9.74
C ALA A 151 31.53 7.62 -10.21
N GLN A 152 31.22 7.06 -11.40
CA GLN A 152 29.88 6.97 -11.94
C GLN A 152 29.07 5.91 -11.18
N LEU A 153 29.62 4.73 -10.92
CA LEU A 153 28.94 3.67 -10.16
C LEU A 153 28.72 4.09 -8.71
N ASP A 154 29.68 4.82 -8.12
CA ASP A 154 29.54 5.33 -6.76
C ASP A 154 28.40 6.37 -6.67
N ALA A 155 28.28 7.27 -7.65
CA ALA A 155 27.19 8.25 -7.72
C ALA A 155 25.82 7.59 -7.96
N GLU A 156 25.75 6.58 -8.82
CA GLU A 156 24.55 5.79 -9.06
C GLU A 156 24.11 5.04 -7.80
N ARG A 157 25.06 4.48 -7.06
CA ARG A 157 24.85 3.80 -5.79
C ARG A 157 24.32 4.74 -4.73
N GLU A 158 24.90 5.93 -4.60
CA GLU A 158 24.40 6.95 -3.68
C GLU A 158 23.00 7.40 -4.03
N THR A 159 22.71 7.58 -5.32
CA THR A 159 21.36 7.88 -5.82
C THR A 159 20.36 6.79 -5.42
N LEU A 160 20.72 5.52 -5.58
CA LEU A 160 19.85 4.41 -5.19
C LEU A 160 19.64 4.34 -3.67
N ILE A 161 20.66 4.64 -2.87
CA ILE A 161 20.53 4.73 -1.41
C ILE A 161 19.54 5.83 -1.03
N GLN A 162 19.61 7.00 -1.67
CA GLN A 162 18.68 8.11 -1.45
C GLN A 162 17.25 7.77 -1.90
N MET A 163 17.08 6.93 -2.92
CA MET A 163 15.80 6.42 -3.40
C MET A 163 15.18 5.33 -2.50
N GLY A 164 15.83 4.95 -1.41
CA GLY A 164 15.35 3.92 -0.49
C GLY A 164 15.99 2.54 -0.68
N GLY A 165 17.16 2.49 -1.32
CA GLY A 165 17.98 1.29 -1.48
C GLY A 165 17.94 0.68 -2.88
N ILE A 166 18.79 -0.34 -3.06
CA ILE A 166 18.90 -1.07 -4.33
C ILE A 166 17.78 -2.12 -4.36
N ASN A 167 16.72 -1.84 -5.05
CA ASN A 167 15.63 -2.77 -5.34
C ASN A 167 15.31 -2.70 -6.84
N TYR A 168 14.52 -3.66 -7.31
CA TYR A 168 14.12 -3.73 -8.73
C TYR A 168 13.56 -2.40 -9.24
N ALA A 169 12.60 -1.83 -8.52
CA ALA A 169 11.91 -0.60 -8.93
C ALA A 169 12.86 0.60 -9.03
N ASN A 170 13.78 0.76 -8.06
CA ASN A 170 14.73 1.86 -8.05
C ASN A 170 15.79 1.70 -9.14
N VAL A 171 16.30 0.48 -9.33
CA VAL A 171 17.28 0.18 -10.39
C VAL A 171 16.65 0.33 -11.77
N SER A 172 15.41 -0.15 -11.98
CA SER A 172 14.67 0.04 -13.23
C SER A 172 14.47 1.53 -13.54
N LYS A 173 14.11 2.34 -12.55
CA LYS A 173 13.98 3.80 -12.69
C LYS A 173 15.31 4.47 -13.01
N LEU A 174 16.39 4.08 -12.31
CA LEU A 174 17.73 4.59 -12.57
C LEU A 174 18.17 4.30 -14.01
N MET A 175 17.92 3.10 -14.49
CA MET A 175 18.24 2.66 -15.85
C MET A 175 17.19 3.12 -16.88
N LYS A 176 16.09 3.77 -16.48
CA LYS A 176 14.98 4.19 -17.35
C LYS A 176 14.44 3.02 -18.17
N LEU A 177 14.28 1.87 -17.53
CA LEU A 177 13.70 0.70 -18.17
C LEU A 177 12.17 0.85 -18.26
N PRO A 178 11.53 0.24 -19.28
CA PRO A 178 10.09 0.20 -19.41
C PRO A 178 9.43 -0.40 -18.17
N ASP A 179 8.26 0.06 -17.82
CA ASP A 179 7.49 -0.51 -16.74
C ASP A 179 6.66 -1.73 -17.22
N LEU A 180 5.92 -2.33 -16.29
CA LEU A 180 5.14 -3.53 -16.58
C LEU A 180 3.95 -3.25 -17.48
N ASP A 181 3.33 -2.08 -17.31
CA ASP A 181 2.15 -1.69 -18.08
C ASP A 181 2.54 -1.47 -19.55
N ASP A 182 3.72 -0.89 -19.80
CA ASP A 182 4.26 -0.73 -21.14
C ASP A 182 4.54 -2.09 -21.80
N MET A 183 5.08 -3.06 -21.04
CA MET A 183 5.37 -4.41 -21.56
C MET A 183 4.09 -5.19 -21.90
N ASP A 184 3.01 -4.99 -21.15
CA ASP A 184 1.73 -5.65 -21.41
C ASP A 184 0.97 -5.00 -22.56
N TYR A 185 1.13 -3.69 -22.76
CA TYR A 185 0.44 -2.95 -23.82
C TYR A 185 1.09 -3.14 -25.19
N ASP A 186 2.42 -3.03 -25.29
CA ASP A 186 3.17 -3.18 -26.55
C ASP A 186 4.46 -3.98 -26.36
N PRO A 187 4.38 -5.29 -26.18
CA PRO A 187 5.55 -6.12 -25.94
C PRO A 187 6.54 -6.11 -27.11
N ALA A 188 6.07 -5.99 -28.35
CA ALA A 188 6.94 -5.98 -29.52
C ALA A 188 7.77 -4.69 -29.61
N GLY A 189 7.14 -3.54 -29.39
CA GLY A 189 7.82 -2.24 -29.33
C GLY A 189 8.80 -2.15 -28.19
N VAL A 190 8.42 -2.63 -27.00
CA VAL A 190 9.31 -2.69 -25.84
C VAL A 190 10.49 -3.64 -26.07
N TYR A 191 10.25 -4.81 -26.67
CA TYR A 191 11.33 -5.76 -27.03
C TYR A 191 12.35 -5.13 -27.97
N MET A 192 11.86 -4.42 -29.01
CA MET A 192 12.70 -3.69 -29.95
C MET A 192 13.50 -2.58 -29.23
N ALA A 193 12.87 -1.81 -28.34
CA ALA A 193 13.56 -0.79 -27.55
C ALA A 193 14.64 -1.37 -26.61
N LEU A 194 14.37 -2.54 -26.04
CA LEU A 194 15.32 -3.23 -25.19
C LEU A 194 16.47 -3.89 -25.95
N THR A 195 16.22 -4.54 -27.07
CA THR A 195 17.21 -5.39 -27.75
C THR A 195 17.78 -4.78 -29.03
N GLY A 196 17.10 -3.80 -29.61
CA GLY A 196 17.39 -3.28 -30.96
C GLY A 196 16.98 -4.21 -32.08
N VAL A 197 16.31 -5.34 -31.79
CA VAL A 197 15.88 -6.35 -32.78
C VAL A 197 14.37 -6.35 -32.85
N GLU A 198 13.82 -6.32 -34.05
CA GLU A 198 12.38 -6.43 -34.27
C GLU A 198 11.91 -7.87 -34.08
N ASN A 199 10.94 -8.08 -33.18
CA ASN A 199 10.30 -9.37 -32.95
C ASN A 199 8.80 -9.17 -32.69
N ALA A 200 8.02 -9.33 -33.76
CA ALA A 200 6.57 -9.17 -33.69
C ALA A 200 5.86 -10.25 -32.83
N ALA A 201 6.55 -11.34 -32.49
CA ALA A 201 6.02 -12.41 -31.64
C ALA A 201 6.52 -12.31 -30.18
N ALA A 202 7.18 -11.20 -29.81
CA ALA A 202 7.66 -11.00 -28.46
C ALA A 202 6.49 -10.93 -27.46
N THR A 203 6.68 -11.53 -26.30
CA THR A 203 5.70 -11.54 -25.20
C THR A 203 6.17 -10.66 -24.06
N SER A 204 5.25 -10.25 -23.17
CA SER A 204 5.58 -9.53 -21.94
C SER A 204 6.61 -10.31 -21.09
N GLN A 205 6.55 -11.64 -21.11
CA GLN A 205 7.51 -12.49 -20.39
C GLN A 205 8.93 -12.38 -20.97
N ASP A 206 9.06 -12.30 -22.29
CA ASP A 206 10.38 -12.11 -22.93
C ASP A 206 10.98 -10.76 -22.55
N CYS A 207 10.18 -9.69 -22.56
CA CYS A 207 10.59 -8.36 -22.14
C CYS A 207 11.00 -8.35 -20.66
N MET A 208 10.19 -8.98 -19.80
CA MET A 208 10.46 -9.10 -18.38
C MET A 208 11.77 -9.84 -18.11
N SER A 209 12.02 -10.95 -18.81
CA SER A 209 13.27 -11.69 -18.66
C SER A 209 14.49 -10.82 -18.97
N ILE A 210 14.44 -10.05 -20.06
CA ILE A 210 15.51 -9.15 -20.47
C ILE A 210 15.72 -8.04 -19.41
N VAL A 211 14.63 -7.47 -18.91
CA VAL A 211 14.70 -6.43 -17.88
C VAL A 211 15.28 -6.98 -16.58
N LEU A 212 14.86 -8.16 -16.15
CA LEU A 212 15.39 -8.83 -14.96
C LEU A 212 16.89 -9.12 -15.10
N ASP A 213 17.34 -9.60 -16.26
CA ASP A 213 18.74 -9.86 -16.52
C ASP A 213 19.56 -8.57 -16.44
N ARG A 214 19.07 -7.49 -17.02
CA ARG A 214 19.75 -6.17 -16.96
C ARG A 214 19.80 -5.60 -15.55
N VAL A 215 18.71 -5.69 -14.81
CA VAL A 215 18.66 -5.25 -13.41
C VAL A 215 19.65 -6.09 -12.56
N THR A 216 19.64 -7.41 -12.76
CA THR A 216 20.52 -8.33 -12.04
C THR A 216 21.99 -8.03 -12.34
N GLU A 217 22.34 -7.79 -13.60
CA GLU A 217 23.72 -7.43 -13.99
C GLU A 217 24.12 -6.08 -13.39
N LYS A 218 23.22 -5.08 -13.43
CA LYS A 218 23.47 -3.77 -12.83
C LYS A 218 23.68 -3.86 -11.30
N VAL A 219 22.85 -4.63 -10.62
CA VAL A 219 23.02 -4.91 -9.19
C VAL A 219 24.36 -5.57 -8.93
N ARG A 220 24.78 -6.52 -9.78
CA ARG A 220 26.08 -7.18 -9.68
C ARG A 220 27.23 -6.22 -9.91
N GLU A 221 27.12 -5.29 -10.86
CA GLU A 221 28.11 -4.24 -11.08
C GLU A 221 28.25 -3.31 -9.87
N LEU A 222 27.11 -2.84 -9.34
CA LEU A 222 27.05 -1.99 -8.16
C LEU A 222 27.57 -2.68 -6.89
N SER A 223 27.55 -4.02 -6.86
CA SER A 223 28.05 -4.84 -5.76
C SER A 223 29.53 -5.20 -5.89
N LYS A 224 30.14 -4.94 -7.04
CA LYS A 224 31.58 -5.15 -7.22
C LYS A 224 32.34 -4.06 -6.49
N THR A 225 33.09 -4.43 -5.46
CA THR A 225 34.04 -3.56 -4.79
C THR A 225 35.42 -3.91 -5.24
N VAL A 226 36.26 -2.88 -5.41
CA VAL A 226 37.72 -3.08 -5.55
C VAL A 226 38.22 -3.56 -4.19
N LYS A 227 38.54 -4.84 -4.10
CA LYS A 227 39.14 -5.42 -2.88
C LYS A 227 40.50 -4.76 -2.65
N ASP A 228 40.55 -3.84 -1.73
CA ASP A 228 41.82 -3.51 -1.09
C ASP A 228 42.27 -4.73 -0.29
N LYS A 229 43.51 -5.20 -0.54
CA LYS A 229 44.03 -6.49 -0.06
C LYS A 229 44.18 -6.60 1.45
N ASN A 230 43.75 -5.63 2.24
CA ASN A 230 43.98 -5.56 3.68
C ASN A 230 42.78 -5.45 4.60
N SER A 231 41.54 -5.47 4.11
CA SER A 231 40.37 -5.49 4.98
C SER A 231 39.72 -6.87 4.97
N SER A 232 39.93 -7.63 6.02
CA SER A 232 39.30 -8.90 6.31
C SER A 232 37.94 -8.65 6.96
N GLY A 233 36.89 -8.50 6.16
CA GLY A 233 35.53 -8.49 6.66
C GLY A 233 34.59 -7.72 5.75
N GLN A 234 33.79 -8.43 4.96
CA GLN A 234 32.62 -7.81 4.33
C GLN A 234 31.61 -7.43 5.42
N THR A 235 31.45 -6.13 5.66
CA THR A 235 30.36 -5.60 6.47
C THR A 235 29.08 -5.61 5.63
N TYR A 236 27.99 -6.07 6.21
CA TYR A 236 26.68 -6.09 5.56
C TYR A 236 25.77 -5.09 6.24
N ARG A 237 25.07 -4.27 5.46
CA ARG A 237 24.06 -3.35 5.95
C ARG A 237 22.67 -3.84 5.53
N TYR A 238 21.79 -3.93 6.51
CA TYR A 238 20.37 -4.15 6.24
C TYR A 238 19.69 -2.83 5.89
N VAL A 239 19.03 -2.79 4.72
CA VAL A 239 18.25 -1.64 4.27
C VAL A 239 16.77 -1.95 4.50
N GLU A 240 16.19 -1.21 5.43
CA GLU A 240 14.78 -1.35 5.80
C GLU A 240 13.89 -0.70 4.75
N THR A 241 12.82 -1.39 4.37
CA THR A 241 11.74 -0.81 3.58
C THR A 241 10.88 0.12 4.43
N ASP A 242 10.09 0.96 3.79
CA ASP A 242 9.10 1.78 4.50
C ASP A 242 8.04 0.92 5.17
N PHE A 243 7.77 -0.28 4.64
CA PHE A 243 6.88 -1.26 5.28
C PHE A 243 7.43 -1.73 6.63
N VAL A 244 8.71 -2.09 6.71
CA VAL A 244 9.36 -2.48 7.97
C VAL A 244 9.39 -1.32 8.95
N LYS A 245 9.70 -0.11 8.47
CA LYS A 245 9.63 1.10 9.31
C LYS A 245 8.23 1.30 9.87
N ALA A 246 7.21 1.19 9.02
CA ALA A 246 5.81 1.33 9.44
C ALA A 246 5.41 0.28 10.48
N LEU A 247 5.85 -0.98 10.34
CA LEU A 247 5.63 -2.03 11.34
C LEU A 247 6.32 -1.72 12.67
N LYS A 248 7.60 -1.34 12.63
CA LYS A 248 8.37 -0.99 13.83
C LYS A 248 7.78 0.20 14.58
N HIS A 249 7.29 1.17 13.85
CA HIS A 249 6.72 2.39 14.41
C HIS A 249 5.22 2.31 14.67
N GLY A 250 4.57 1.18 14.35
CA GLY A 250 3.15 0.96 14.62
C GLY A 250 2.23 1.88 13.84
N TYR A 251 2.46 2.01 12.54
CA TYR A 251 1.61 2.74 11.62
C TYR A 251 0.39 1.89 11.21
N VAL A 252 -0.62 2.53 10.66
CA VAL A 252 -1.67 1.84 9.92
C VAL A 252 -1.15 1.57 8.51
N ILE A 253 -1.08 0.29 8.15
CA ILE A 253 -0.60 -0.16 6.86
C ILE A 253 -1.78 -0.67 6.04
N GLU A 254 -2.02 -0.07 4.88
CA GLU A 254 -2.97 -0.59 3.89
C GLU A 254 -2.22 -1.38 2.83
N ILE A 255 -2.52 -2.68 2.73
CA ILE A 255 -2.04 -3.54 1.64
C ILE A 255 -3.17 -3.64 0.61
N GLN A 256 -2.96 -3.03 -0.56
CA GLN A 256 -3.93 -3.02 -1.65
C GLN A 256 -3.68 -4.16 -2.62
N GLU A 257 -4.76 -4.71 -3.16
CA GLU A 257 -4.77 -5.75 -4.19
C GLU A 257 -3.85 -6.95 -3.89
N PRO A 258 -3.84 -7.50 -2.65
CA PRO A 258 -2.94 -8.62 -2.31
C PRO A 258 -3.21 -9.88 -3.14
N SER A 259 -4.39 -9.98 -3.75
CA SER A 259 -4.76 -11.09 -4.64
C SER A 259 -4.04 -11.07 -6.00
N THR A 260 -3.38 -9.98 -6.35
CA THR A 260 -2.58 -9.88 -7.59
C THR A 260 -1.24 -10.58 -7.49
N ILE A 261 -0.75 -10.82 -6.27
CA ILE A 261 0.53 -11.50 -6.04
C ILE A 261 0.45 -12.94 -6.56
N VAL A 262 1.33 -13.28 -7.51
CA VAL A 262 1.36 -14.63 -8.11
C VAL A 262 1.91 -15.68 -7.13
N GLN A 263 2.82 -15.28 -6.24
CA GLN A 263 3.41 -16.16 -5.23
C GLN A 263 2.74 -15.97 -3.87
N PRO A 264 1.74 -16.78 -3.50
CA PRO A 264 0.99 -16.59 -2.25
C PRO A 264 1.86 -16.70 -0.98
N GLY A 265 3.01 -17.39 -1.07
CA GLY A 265 3.99 -17.47 0.02
C GLY A 265 4.56 -16.13 0.48
N VAL A 266 4.50 -15.10 -0.37
CA VAL A 266 4.94 -13.74 -0.01
C VAL A 266 4.15 -13.17 1.15
N LEU A 267 2.85 -13.42 1.21
CA LEU A 267 1.98 -12.93 2.28
C LEU A 267 1.99 -13.82 3.54
N VAL A 268 2.44 -15.08 3.42
CA VAL A 268 2.50 -16.00 4.56
C VAL A 268 3.64 -15.63 5.52
N GLY A 269 4.66 -14.97 5.01
CA GLY A 269 5.82 -14.51 5.79
C GLY A 269 5.65 -13.15 6.47
N LEU A 270 4.51 -12.47 6.24
CA LEU A 270 4.15 -11.18 6.83
C LEU A 270 3.19 -11.37 8.01
#